data_05ec8336fdfe3ee245b0227ff449574d
#
_entry.id   05ec8336fdfe3ee245b0227ff449574d
#
_cell.length_a   1.000
_cell.length_b   1.000
_cell.length_c   1.000
_cell.angle_alpha   90.00
_cell.angle_beta   90.00
_cell.angle_gamma   90.00
#
_symmetry.space_group_name_H-M   'P 1'
#
loop_
_entity.id
_entity.type
_entity.pdbx_description
1 polymer ?
#
loop_
_entity_poly.entity_id
_entity_poly.type
_entity_poly.pdbx_seq_one_letter_code
_entity_poly.pdbx_strand_id
1 'polypeptide(L)'
;FLITVARNHGAQNTSTQSPAPTFSPERAMNKSERMEKIIEYMEFHICEQLTITDICEAHSLSRSALQALFHKEKGCGVIEYFNNMKIERAKDIIRDGTMNFTEIAYFLSYSSLQYFSKQFKKATGMSPLEYSSSVKGISRSLRREDTGRNI
;
A
#
# COMPACT_ATOMS: atom_id res chain seq x y z
N PHE A 1 -36.67 -11.10 -59.92
CA PHE A 1 -36.25 -11.55 -59.54
C PHE A 1 -35.30 -11.05 -58.82
N LEU A 2 -34.76 -11.29 -58.70
CA LEU A 2 -33.79 -10.86 -58.14
C LEU A 2 -33.68 -9.69 -57.75
N ILE A 3 -34.13 -9.09 -58.15
CA ILE A 3 -34.18 -7.92 -57.97
C ILE A 3 -34.21 -7.51 -56.76
N THR A 4 -34.86 -7.93 -56.21
CA THR A 4 -35.08 -7.58 -55.07
C THR A 4 -34.03 -7.30 -54.33
N VAL A 5 -33.36 -7.78 -54.43
CA VAL A 5 -32.39 -7.64 -53.85
C VAL A 5 -31.89 -6.51 -53.65
N ALA A 6 -31.65 -6.14 -54.39
CA ALA A 6 -31.02 -5.07 -54.30
C ALA A 6 -31.35 -4.29 -53.37
N ARG A 7 -32.29 -4.17 -53.29
CA ARG A 7 -32.63 -3.29 -52.52
C ARG A 7 -32.19 -3.29 -51.41
N ASN A 8 -32.02 -4.08 -51.12
CA ASN A 8 -31.69 -4.08 -49.97
C ASN A 8 -30.73 -3.43 -49.59
N HIS A 9 -30.22 -3.30 -50.15
CA HIS A 9 -29.28 -2.65 -49.75
C HIS A 9 -29.38 -1.57 -49.28
N GLY A 10 -29.90 -1.40 -49.48
CA GLY A 10 -29.92 -0.30 -49.14
C GLY A 10 -29.92 -0.07 -47.90
N ALA A 11 -30.26 -0.59 -47.47
CA ALA A 11 -30.39 -0.37 -46.33
C ALA A 11 -29.39 -0.20 -45.61
N GLN A 12 -28.92 -0.24 -45.80
CA GLN A 12 -28.22 -0.04 -45.15
C GLN A 12 -27.73 0.70 -44.60
N ASN A 13 -27.51 0.73 -44.63
CA ASN A 13 -26.93 1.56 -44.22
C ASN A 13 -27.18 2.18 -43.33
N THR A 14 -27.66 1.98 -43.08
CA THR A 14 -28.01 2.64 -42.23
C THR A 14 -27.47 2.52 -41.15
N SER A 15 -26.55 2.54 -41.24
CA SER A 15 -26.35 3.41 -40.53
C SER A 15 -26.62 3.28 -39.22
N THR A 16 -26.77 2.26 -38.86
CA THR A 16 -26.76 2.14 -37.57
C THR A 16 -25.37 2.12 -37.16
N GLN A 17 -24.83 3.12 -37.15
CA GLN A 17 -23.67 3.31 -36.43
C GLN A 17 -24.04 3.26 -34.99
N SER A 18 -23.85 2.18 -34.45
CA SER A 18 -23.74 2.15 -33.03
C SER A 18 -22.69 3.18 -32.67
N PRO A 19 -22.98 4.03 -31.79
CA PRO A 19 -21.96 4.93 -31.30
C PRO A 19 -20.80 4.05 -30.83
N ALA A 20 -19.68 4.31 -31.42
CA ALA A 20 -18.47 3.78 -30.90
C ALA A 20 -18.48 4.00 -29.38
N PRO A 21 -18.07 3.04 -28.60
CA PRO A 21 -17.92 3.31 -27.21
C PRO A 21 -17.12 4.58 -27.13
N THR A 22 -17.75 5.59 -26.66
CA THR A 22 -17.04 6.76 -26.26
C THR A 22 -16.07 6.28 -25.21
N PHE A 23 -14.91 6.02 -25.65
CA PHE A 23 -13.79 5.97 -24.77
C PHE A 23 -13.77 7.35 -24.16
N SER A 24 -14.39 7.44 -23.03
CA SER A 24 -14.15 8.59 -22.19
C SER A 24 -12.65 8.63 -22.03
N PRO A 25 -12.01 9.68 -22.42
CA PRO A 25 -10.59 9.78 -22.15
C PRO A 25 -10.48 9.49 -20.67
N GLU A 26 -9.77 8.42 -20.36
CA GLU A 26 -9.49 8.09 -18.98
C GLU A 26 -9.07 9.40 -18.36
N ARG A 27 -9.88 9.88 -17.45
CA ARG A 27 -9.56 11.08 -16.71
C ARG A 27 -8.15 10.88 -16.21
N ALA A 28 -7.23 11.63 -16.74
CA ALA A 28 -5.83 11.48 -16.41
C ALA A 28 -5.74 11.55 -14.90
N MET A 29 -5.45 10.41 -14.29
CA MET A 29 -5.39 10.23 -12.86
C MET A 29 -4.47 11.30 -12.30
N ASN A 30 -4.97 12.11 -11.40
CA ASN A 30 -4.14 13.14 -10.80
C ASN A 30 -3.04 12.50 -9.95
N LYS A 31 -2.01 13.27 -9.61
CA LYS A 31 -0.86 12.74 -8.88
C LYS A 31 -1.23 12.19 -7.51
N SER A 32 -2.22 12.77 -6.86
CA SER A 32 -2.71 12.32 -5.55
C SER A 32 -3.38 10.95 -5.65
N GLU A 33 -4.29 10.79 -6.60
CA GLU A 33 -4.98 9.51 -6.86
C GLU A 33 -3.97 8.40 -7.22
N ARG A 34 -2.94 8.76 -7.98
CA ARG A 34 -1.86 7.82 -8.32
C ARG A 34 -1.06 7.40 -7.10
N MET A 35 -0.72 8.33 -6.23
CA MET A 35 -0.01 8.05 -4.99
C MET A 35 -0.84 7.14 -4.07
N GLU A 36 -2.12 7.42 -3.92
CA GLU A 36 -3.03 6.60 -3.11
C GLU A 36 -3.06 5.15 -3.60
N LYS A 37 -3.21 4.93 -4.90
CA LYS A 37 -3.19 3.58 -5.48
C LYS A 37 -1.86 2.84 -5.28
N ILE A 38 -0.75 3.55 -5.33
CA ILE A 38 0.55 2.95 -5.06
C ILE A 38 0.65 2.55 -3.59
N ILE A 39 0.18 3.39 -2.69
CA ILE A 39 0.19 3.08 -1.24
C ILE A 39 -0.73 1.90 -0.95
N GLU A 40 -1.93 1.86 -1.50
CA GLU A 40 -2.85 0.71 -1.37
C GLU A 40 -2.20 -0.59 -1.87
N TYR A 41 -1.51 -0.53 -2.99
CA TYR A 41 -0.76 -1.68 -3.52
C TYR A 41 0.35 -2.13 -2.55
N MET A 42 1.10 -1.18 -1.99
CA MET A 42 2.11 -1.47 -0.98
C MET A 42 1.50 -2.08 0.29
N GLU A 43 0.36 -1.56 0.76
CA GLU A 43 -0.35 -2.10 1.92
C GLU A 43 -0.81 -3.53 1.69
N PHE A 44 -1.34 -3.82 0.51
CA PHE A 44 -1.76 -5.16 0.14
C PHE A 44 -0.58 -6.15 0.17
N HIS A 45 0.59 -5.71 -0.25
CA HIS A 45 1.82 -6.50 -0.28
C HIS A 45 2.72 -6.32 0.95
N ILE A 46 2.17 -5.83 2.08
CA ILE A 46 2.95 -5.48 3.27
C ILE A 46 3.75 -6.66 3.84
N CYS A 47 3.24 -7.87 3.67
CA CYS A 47 3.84 -9.11 4.13
C CYS A 47 4.75 -9.78 3.09
N GLU A 48 5.08 -9.09 2.01
CA GLU A 48 5.88 -9.60 0.92
C GLU A 48 7.18 -8.83 0.75
N GLN A 49 8.09 -9.39 -0.04
CA GLN A 49 9.27 -8.67 -0.49
C GLN A 49 8.93 -7.91 -1.77
N LEU A 50 8.55 -6.67 -1.61
CA LEU A 50 8.19 -5.81 -2.71
C LEU A 50 9.41 -5.03 -3.19
N THR A 51 9.68 -5.09 -4.48
CA THR A 51 10.78 -4.34 -5.12
C THR A 51 10.26 -3.10 -5.83
N ILE A 52 11.18 -2.18 -6.15
CA ILE A 52 10.83 -1.00 -6.96
C ILE A 52 10.29 -1.44 -8.33
N THR A 53 10.84 -2.51 -8.89
CA THR A 53 10.43 -3.03 -10.20
C THR A 53 8.98 -3.49 -10.17
N ASP A 54 8.58 -4.23 -9.14
CA ASP A 54 7.19 -4.70 -8.98
C ASP A 54 6.21 -3.54 -8.96
N ILE A 55 6.53 -2.47 -8.23
CA ILE A 55 5.69 -1.28 -8.14
C ILE A 55 5.63 -0.55 -9.49
N CYS A 56 6.77 -0.43 -10.18
CA CYS A 56 6.84 0.20 -11.49
C CYS A 56 5.97 -0.53 -12.51
N GLU A 57 6.05 -1.86 -12.54
CA GLU A 57 5.27 -2.69 -13.46
C GLU A 57 3.77 -2.60 -13.14
N ALA A 58 3.40 -2.73 -11.87
CA ALA A 58 2.01 -2.67 -11.45
C ALA A 58 1.33 -1.34 -11.78
N HIS A 59 2.07 -0.23 -11.78
CA HIS A 59 1.52 1.11 -11.99
C HIS A 59 1.97 1.77 -13.31
N SER A 60 2.63 1.03 -14.18
CA SER A 60 3.14 1.55 -15.47
C SER A 60 3.96 2.83 -15.31
N LEU A 61 4.86 2.83 -14.34
CA LEU A 61 5.75 3.95 -14.06
C LEU A 61 7.22 3.57 -14.32
N SER A 62 8.00 4.54 -14.78
CA SER A 62 9.45 4.38 -14.75
C SER A 62 9.99 4.52 -13.33
N ARG A 63 11.14 3.93 -13.09
CA ARG A 63 11.82 4.03 -11.79
C ARG A 63 12.06 5.48 -11.38
N SER A 64 12.49 6.32 -12.32
CA SER A 64 12.73 7.75 -12.08
C SER A 64 11.45 8.49 -11.72
N ALA A 65 10.34 8.20 -12.42
CA ALA A 65 9.05 8.83 -12.15
C ALA A 65 8.52 8.43 -10.77
N LEU A 66 8.62 7.15 -10.40
CA LEU A 66 8.22 6.65 -9.10
C LEU A 66 9.02 7.29 -7.96
N GLN A 67 10.35 7.34 -8.10
CA GLN A 67 11.23 7.98 -7.10
C GLN A 67 10.93 9.47 -6.96
N ALA A 68 10.78 10.19 -8.08
CA ALA A 68 10.46 11.61 -8.05
C ALA A 68 9.10 11.88 -7.37
N LEU A 69 8.13 11.03 -7.61
CA LEU A 69 6.81 11.13 -6.99
C LEU A 69 6.90 10.99 -5.46
N PHE A 70 7.61 9.96 -4.96
CA PHE A 70 7.77 9.75 -3.52
C PHE A 70 8.57 10.85 -2.85
N HIS A 71 9.69 11.28 -3.43
CA HIS A 71 10.46 12.39 -2.89
C HIS A 71 9.65 13.68 -2.80
N LYS A 72 8.82 13.95 -3.80
CA LYS A 72 7.99 15.15 -3.82
C LYS A 72 6.85 15.10 -2.80
N GLU A 73 6.12 13.98 -2.76
CA GLU A 73 4.88 13.88 -1.97
C GLU A 73 5.11 13.37 -0.54
N LYS A 74 6.17 12.60 -0.31
CA LYS A 74 6.47 11.97 0.99
C LYS A 74 7.81 12.40 1.59
N GLY A 75 8.67 13.07 0.84
CA GLY A 75 9.97 13.51 1.31
C GLY A 75 11.00 12.40 1.50
N CYS A 76 10.72 11.19 1.08
CA CYS A 76 11.60 10.02 1.25
C CYS A 76 11.59 9.11 0.03
N GLY A 77 12.48 8.13 0.00
CA GLY A 77 12.53 7.13 -1.06
C GLY A 77 11.42 6.09 -0.96
N VAL A 78 11.12 5.44 -2.09
CA VAL A 78 10.05 4.43 -2.20
C VAL A 78 10.23 3.29 -1.19
N ILE A 79 11.42 2.69 -1.15
CA ILE A 79 11.70 1.55 -0.27
C ILE A 79 11.74 1.98 1.19
N GLU A 80 12.22 3.17 1.48
CA GLU A 80 12.20 3.73 2.82
C GLU A 80 10.76 3.91 3.32
N TYR A 81 9.88 4.44 2.47
CA TYR A 81 8.46 4.56 2.77
C TYR A 81 7.82 3.20 3.07
N PHE A 82 8.08 2.21 2.20
CA PHE A 82 7.56 0.85 2.39
C PHE A 82 8.08 0.19 3.69
N ASN A 83 9.35 0.37 4.00
CA ASN A 83 9.89 -0.11 5.27
C ASN A 83 9.24 0.57 6.48
N ASN A 84 8.97 1.87 6.40
CA ASN A 84 8.27 2.58 7.47
C ASN A 84 6.84 2.04 7.66
N MET A 85 6.12 1.72 6.57
CA MET A 85 4.80 1.06 6.66
C MET A 85 4.90 -0.28 7.38
N LYS A 86 5.90 -1.11 7.06
CA LYS A 86 6.14 -2.38 7.76
C LYS A 86 6.42 -2.18 9.25
N ILE A 87 7.17 -1.15 9.61
CA ILE A 87 7.46 -0.83 11.01
C ILE A 87 6.20 -0.38 11.75
N GLU A 88 5.35 0.45 11.14
CA GLU A 88 4.07 0.80 11.75
C GLU A 88 3.19 -0.43 11.97
N ARG A 89 3.12 -1.34 10.99
CA ARG A 89 2.42 -2.61 11.16
C ARG A 89 3.01 -3.46 12.27
N ALA A 90 4.34 -3.51 12.39
CA ALA A 90 5.02 -4.21 13.49
C ALA A 90 4.65 -3.64 14.86
N LYS A 91 4.55 -2.32 14.98
CA LYS A 91 4.16 -1.65 16.22
C LYS A 91 2.76 -2.08 16.65
N ASP A 92 1.81 -2.21 15.73
CA ASP A 92 0.46 -2.69 16.01
C ASP A 92 0.51 -4.12 16.54
N ILE A 93 1.20 -5.02 15.85
CA ILE A 93 1.33 -6.42 16.25
C ILE A 93 1.99 -6.55 17.63
N ILE A 94 3.01 -5.73 17.92
CA ILE A 94 3.66 -5.70 19.25
C ILE A 94 2.69 -5.23 20.33
N ARG A 95 1.87 -4.24 20.06
CA ARG A 95 0.83 -3.77 21.00
C ARG A 95 -0.21 -4.83 21.27
N ASP A 96 -0.64 -5.53 20.25
CA ASP A 96 -1.62 -6.61 20.37
C ASP A 96 -1.04 -7.84 21.09
N GLY A 97 0.29 -8.02 21.04
CA GLY A 97 0.99 -9.12 21.70
C GLY A 97 0.68 -10.49 21.11
N THR A 98 0.26 -10.56 19.86
CA THR A 98 -0.17 -11.79 19.19
C THR A 98 0.98 -12.61 18.62
N MET A 99 2.14 -12.01 18.41
CA MET A 99 3.32 -12.63 17.82
C MET A 99 4.58 -12.25 18.60
N ASN A 100 5.57 -13.14 18.62
CA ASN A 100 6.92 -12.81 19.08
C ASN A 100 7.71 -12.06 17.99
N PHE A 101 8.85 -11.48 18.34
CA PHE A 101 9.63 -10.65 17.41
C PHE A 101 10.16 -11.43 16.20
N THR A 102 10.47 -12.69 16.36
CA THR A 102 10.90 -13.56 15.25
C THR A 102 9.75 -13.79 14.30
N GLU A 103 8.57 -14.08 14.81
CA GLU A 103 7.35 -14.26 14.02
C GLU A 103 7.00 -12.96 13.26
N ILE A 104 7.09 -11.81 13.91
CA ILE A 104 6.87 -10.50 13.27
C ILE A 104 7.84 -10.27 12.11
N ALA A 105 9.13 -10.56 12.33
CA ALA A 105 10.14 -10.42 11.30
C ALA A 105 9.82 -11.28 10.07
N TYR A 106 9.44 -12.54 10.27
CA TYR A 106 9.04 -13.41 9.16
C TYR A 106 7.73 -12.98 8.51
N PHE A 107 6.73 -12.64 9.31
CA PHE A 107 5.42 -12.20 8.81
C PHE A 107 5.53 -10.97 7.89
N LEU A 108 6.41 -10.04 8.23
CA LEU A 108 6.67 -8.84 7.43
C LEU A 108 7.77 -9.04 6.37
N SER A 109 8.18 -10.30 6.12
CA SER A 109 9.20 -10.67 5.14
C SER A 109 10.54 -9.96 5.32
N TYR A 110 10.99 -9.80 6.53
CA TYR A 110 12.37 -9.43 6.80
C TYR A 110 13.28 -10.65 6.69
N SER A 111 14.47 -10.46 6.17
CA SER A 111 15.45 -11.54 5.97
C SER A 111 15.95 -12.17 7.28
N SER A 112 15.87 -11.45 8.38
CA SER A 112 16.26 -11.93 9.71
C SER A 112 15.68 -11.06 10.82
N LEU A 113 15.59 -11.62 12.04
CA LEU A 113 15.24 -10.86 13.24
C LEU A 113 16.21 -9.70 13.48
N GLN A 114 17.51 -9.90 13.23
CA GLN A 114 18.52 -8.89 13.42
C GLN A 114 18.30 -7.70 12.48
N TYR A 115 18.01 -7.98 11.24
CA TYR A 115 17.71 -6.94 10.25
C TYR A 115 16.42 -6.19 10.59
N PHE A 116 15.37 -6.90 10.96
CA PHE A 116 14.13 -6.31 11.46
C PHE A 116 14.39 -5.38 12.65
N SER A 117 15.10 -5.86 13.67
CA SER A 117 15.41 -5.08 14.88
C SER A 117 16.19 -3.80 14.55
N LYS A 118 17.13 -3.89 13.62
CA LYS A 118 17.90 -2.74 13.14
C LYS A 118 17.01 -1.71 12.43
N GLN A 119 16.13 -2.16 11.55
CA GLN A 119 15.20 -1.27 10.84
C GLN A 119 14.19 -0.65 11.80
N PHE A 120 13.67 -1.43 12.74
CA PHE A 120 12.75 -0.96 13.77
C PHE A 120 13.39 0.14 14.62
N LYS A 121 14.60 -0.09 15.10
CA LYS A 121 15.35 0.91 15.90
C LYS A 121 15.66 2.17 15.08
N LYS A 122 16.02 2.02 13.80
CA LYS A 122 16.27 3.15 12.91
C LYS A 122 15.02 4.02 12.74
N ALA A 123 13.85 3.41 12.61
CA ALA A 123 12.60 4.13 12.36
C ALA A 123 11.97 4.70 13.64
N THR A 124 12.13 4.04 14.78
CA THR A 124 11.42 4.38 16.02
C THR A 124 12.33 4.97 17.11
N GLY A 125 13.63 4.83 16.97
CA GLY A 125 14.61 5.17 18.02
C GLY A 125 14.77 4.11 19.10
N MET A 126 13.94 3.06 19.11
CA MET A 126 13.92 2.01 20.13
C MET A 126 14.02 0.63 19.49
N SER A 127 14.61 -0.32 20.20
CA SER A 127 14.50 -1.73 19.80
C SER A 127 13.06 -2.24 19.97
N PRO A 128 12.68 -3.34 19.28
CA PRO A 128 11.35 -3.94 19.46
C PRO A 128 11.05 -4.29 20.92
N LEU A 129 12.05 -4.72 21.67
CA LEU A 129 11.91 -5.06 23.08
C LEU A 129 11.66 -3.82 23.95
N GLU A 130 12.42 -2.76 23.75
CA GLU A 130 12.24 -1.48 24.45
C GLU A 130 10.85 -0.91 24.15
N TYR A 131 10.42 -0.94 22.90
CA TYR A 131 9.08 -0.51 22.50
C TYR A 131 7.98 -1.34 23.17
N SER A 132 8.09 -2.66 23.16
CA SER A 132 7.14 -3.56 23.83
C SER A 132 7.04 -3.28 25.32
N SER A 133 8.17 -3.03 25.97
CA SER A 133 8.21 -2.72 27.41
C SER A 133 7.55 -1.37 27.72
N SER A 134 7.78 -0.36 26.88
CA SER A 134 7.18 0.97 27.06
C SER A 134 5.65 0.92 26.94
N VAL A 135 5.13 0.20 25.94
CA VAL A 135 3.69 0.05 25.73
C VAL A 135 3.02 -0.70 26.89
N LYS A 136 3.66 -1.78 27.38
CA LYS A 136 3.13 -2.54 28.54
C LYS A 136 3.16 -1.72 29.82
N GLY A 137 4.17 -0.86 29.98
CA GLY A 137 4.27 0.06 31.12
C GLY A 137 3.10 1.05 31.15
N ILE A 138 2.78 1.65 30.02
CA ILE A 138 1.66 2.60 29.88
C ILE A 138 0.33 1.91 30.18
N SER A 139 0.10 0.71 29.68
CA SER A 139 -1.12 -0.04 29.92
C SER A 139 -1.32 -0.41 31.40
N ARG A 140 -0.24 -0.62 32.14
CA ARG A 140 -0.29 -0.87 33.59
C ARG A 140 -0.58 0.40 34.38
N SER A 141 -0.09 1.54 33.99
CA SER A 141 -0.35 2.80 34.68
C SER A 141 -1.80 3.22 34.51
N LEU A 142 -2.36 3.11 33.31
CA LEU A 142 -3.76 3.43 33.04
C LEU A 142 -4.73 2.56 33.85
N ARG A 143 -4.41 1.27 34.03
CA ARG A 143 -5.25 0.37 34.85
C ARG A 143 -5.20 0.70 36.34
N ARG A 144 -4.14 1.32 36.85
CA ARG A 144 -4.02 1.72 38.24
C ARG A 144 -4.83 2.97 38.55
N GLU A 145 -4.98 3.87 37.58
CA GLU A 145 -5.79 5.08 37.76
C GLU A 145 -7.29 4.79 37.80
N ASP A 146 -7.71 3.77 37.05
CA ASP A 146 -9.12 3.39 36.98
C ASP A 146 -9.60 2.65 38.25
N THR A 147 -8.68 2.02 38.96
CA THR A 147 -9.00 1.30 40.22
C THR A 147 -9.04 2.25 41.43
N GLY A 148 -8.52 3.45 41.29
CA GLY A 148 -8.47 4.44 42.38
C GLY A 148 -9.67 5.37 42.50
N ARG A 149 -10.64 5.30 41.60
CA ARG A 149 -11.82 6.19 41.60
C ARG A 149 -13.09 5.59 42.11
N ASN A 150 -13.00 4.39 42.70
CA ASN A 150 -14.19 3.72 43.23
C ASN A 150 -14.12 3.57 44.74
N ILE A 151 -13.95 4.69 45.40
CA ILE A 151 -14.20 4.79 46.85
C ILE A 151 -15.06 6.01 47.11
#